data_2368c01f297c80860a8bd6731b550a8c
#
_entry.id   2368c01f297c80860a8bd6731b550a8c
#
_cell.length_a   1.000
_cell.length_b   1.000
_cell.length_c   1.000
_cell.angle_alpha   90.00
_cell.angle_beta   90.00
_cell.angle_gamma   90.00
#
_symmetry.space_group_name_H-M   'P 1'
#
loop_
_entity.id
_entity.type
_entity.pdbx_description
1 polymer ?
#
loop_
_entity_poly.entity_id
_entity_poly.type
_entity_poly.pdbx_seq_one_letter_code
_entity_poly.pdbx_strand_id
1 'polypeptide(L)' 'MESKFYEEDKLLVFKITDEIDDCNVQKIRRKADYEIERYMPRKVVFDFDSVTFM' A
#
# COMPACT_ATOMS: atom_id res chain seq x y z
N MET A 1 -6.65 1.72 -4.07
CA MET A 1 -5.53 1.90 -3.11
C MET A 1 -4.85 3.22 -3.36
N GLU A 2 -4.62 3.96 -2.30
CA GLU A 2 -3.87 5.21 -2.34
C GLU A 2 -2.52 5.02 -1.67
N SER A 3 -1.52 5.73 -2.16
CA SER A 3 -0.20 5.69 -1.55
C SER A 3 0.29 7.10 -1.27
N LYS A 4 1.05 7.24 -0.20
CA LYS A 4 1.65 8.51 0.18
C LYS A 4 3.04 8.27 0.72
N PHE A 5 4.01 9.02 0.21
CA PHE A 5 5.39 8.91 0.64
C PHE A 5 5.79 10.16 1.44
N TYR A 6 6.28 9.92 2.64
CA TYR A 6 6.79 10.97 3.51
C TYR A 6 8.32 10.98 3.43
N GLU A 7 8.83 11.93 2.71
CA GLU A 7 10.25 11.98 2.38
C GLU A 7 11.15 12.17 3.61
N GLU A 8 10.69 12.96 4.58
CA GLU A 8 11.47 13.22 5.80
C GLU A 8 11.74 11.95 6.60
N ASP A 9 10.74 11.10 6.71
CA ASP A 9 10.85 9.86 7.48
C ASP A 9 11.13 8.65 6.60
N LYS A 10 11.15 8.85 5.30
CA LYS A 10 11.24 7.78 4.31
C LYS A 10 10.20 6.69 4.59
N LEU A 11 8.98 7.15 4.83
CA LEU A 11 7.85 6.32 5.17
C LEU A 11 6.87 6.26 3.99
N LEU A 12 6.57 5.06 3.56
CA LEU A 12 5.57 4.84 2.51
C LEU A 12 4.32 4.24 3.14
N VAL A 13 3.19 4.93 2.97
CA VAL A 13 1.91 4.50 3.52
C VAL A 13 0.98 4.14 2.38
N PHE A 14 0.43 2.93 2.44
CA PHE A 14 -0.60 2.48 1.50
C PHE A 14 -1.94 2.45 2.21
N LYS A 15 -2.88 3.22 1.73
CA LYS A 15 -4.25 3.19 2.24
C LYS A 15 -5.08 2.29 1.34
N ILE A 16 -5.51 1.16 1.88
CA ILE A 16 -6.29 0.18 1.15
C ILE A 16 -7.77 0.52 1.30
N THR A 17 -8.41 0.83 0.19
CA THR A 17 -9.83 1.18 0.17
C THR A 17 -10.67 0.17 -0.61
N ASP A 18 -10.02 -0.74 -1.31
CA ASP A 18 -10.69 -1.75 -2.13
C ASP A 18 -10.99 -3.00 -1.34
N GLU A 19 -11.99 -3.77 -1.78
CA GLU A 19 -12.23 -5.08 -1.19
C GLU A 19 -11.03 -5.98 -1.41
N ILE A 20 -10.72 -6.77 -0.39
CA ILE A 20 -9.62 -7.74 -0.49
C ILE A 20 -10.18 -9.07 -0.97
N ASP A 21 -9.92 -9.39 -2.23
CA ASP A 21 -10.21 -10.70 -2.82
C ASP A 21 -8.97 -11.18 -3.59
N ASP A 22 -9.03 -12.38 -4.14
CA ASP A 22 -7.89 -12.99 -4.80
C ASP A 22 -7.35 -12.15 -5.96
N CYS A 23 -8.23 -11.51 -6.72
CA CYS A 23 -7.82 -10.67 -7.84
C CYS A 23 -7.24 -9.34 -7.37
N ASN A 24 -7.89 -8.71 -6.40
CA ASN A 24 -7.47 -7.41 -5.91
C ASN A 24 -6.17 -7.48 -5.11
N VAL A 25 -5.97 -8.56 -4.36
CA VAL A 25 -4.72 -8.76 -3.62
C VAL A 25 -3.52 -8.74 -4.54
N GLN A 26 -3.61 -9.40 -5.69
CA GLN A 26 -2.51 -9.42 -6.65
C GLN A 26 -2.23 -8.04 -7.22
N LYS A 27 -3.27 -7.27 -7.53
CA LYS A 27 -3.12 -5.91 -8.02
C LYS A 27 -2.48 -5.00 -6.97
N ILE A 28 -2.95 -5.12 -5.74
CA ILE A 28 -2.41 -4.34 -4.61
C ILE A 28 -0.94 -4.67 -4.42
N ARG A 29 -0.58 -5.95 -4.44
CA ARG A 29 0.79 -6.38 -4.28
C ARG A 29 1.71 -5.83 -5.36
N ARG A 30 1.29 -5.92 -6.62
CA ARG A 30 2.08 -5.40 -7.75
C ARG A 30 2.31 -3.91 -7.62
N LYS A 31 1.27 -3.17 -7.27
CA LYS A 31 1.37 -1.73 -7.11
C LYS A 31 2.25 -1.36 -5.92
N ALA A 32 2.11 -2.08 -4.83
CA ALA A 32 2.94 -1.88 -3.65
C ALA A 32 4.42 -2.15 -3.98
N ASP A 33 4.71 -3.26 -4.63
CA ASP A 33 6.07 -3.59 -5.03
C ASP A 33 6.69 -2.52 -5.92
N TYR A 34 5.91 -2.02 -6.87
CA TYR A 34 6.36 -0.95 -7.77
C TYR A 34 6.73 0.32 -6.99
N GLU A 35 5.87 0.72 -6.07
CA GLU A 35 6.10 1.93 -5.27
C GLU A 35 7.29 1.75 -4.32
N ILE A 36 7.42 0.58 -3.73
CA ILE A 36 8.54 0.27 -2.84
C ILE A 36 9.87 0.35 -3.62
N GLU A 37 9.92 -0.20 -4.81
CA GLU A 37 11.13 -0.11 -5.64
C GLU A 37 11.43 1.33 -6.06
N ARG A 38 10.38 2.10 -6.33
CA ARG A 38 10.53 3.48 -6.78
C ARG A 38 11.03 4.41 -5.68
N TYR A 39 10.47 4.31 -4.49
CA TYR A 39 10.79 5.21 -3.39
C TYR A 39 11.86 4.69 -2.45
N MET A 40 12.04 3.39 -2.41
CA MET A 40 12.99 2.72 -1.51
C MET A 40 12.83 3.20 -0.06
N PRO A 41 11.62 3.10 0.51
CA PRO A 41 11.37 3.64 1.84
C PRO A 41 12.06 2.80 2.92
N ARG A 42 12.26 3.44 4.09
CA ARG A 42 12.76 2.72 5.26
C ARG A 42 11.66 1.94 5.95
N LYS A 43 10.43 2.47 5.89
CA LYS A 43 9.27 1.83 6.51
C LYS A 43 8.10 1.83 5.54
N VAL A 44 7.33 0.77 5.60
CA VAL A 44 6.11 0.64 4.81
C VAL A 44 4.97 0.33 5.75
N VAL A 45 3.87 1.07 5.62
CA VAL A 45 2.67 0.88 6.42
C VAL A 45 1.50 0.59 5.49
N PHE A 46 0.74 -0.45 5.82
CA PHE A 46 -0.51 -0.74 5.12
C PHE A 46 -1.66 -0.40 6.04
N ASP A 47 -2.48 0.56 5.62
CA ASP A 47 -3.64 1.00 6.37
C ASP A 47 -4.89 0.33 5.80
N PHE A 48 -5.51 -0.52 6.62
CA PHE A 48 -6.69 -1.28 6.24
C PHE A 48 -7.97 -0.77 6.91
N ASP A 49 -7.96 0.43 7.47
CA ASP A 49 -9.10 0.95 8.22
C ASP A 49 -10.39 1.01 7.41
N SER A 50 -10.28 1.22 6.11
CA SER A 50 -11.43 1.34 5.22
C SER A 50 -11.82 0.02 4.56
N VAL A 51 -11.17 -1.07 4.92
CA VAL A 51 -11.38 -2.37 4.28
C VAL A 51 -12.36 -3.20 5.10
N THR A 52 -13.32 -3.79 4.41
CA THR A 52 -14.25 -4.75 5.01
C THR A 52 -13.74 -6.15 4.70
N PHE A 53 -13.44 -6.91 5.73
CA PHE A 53 -13.05 -8.31 5.57
C PHE A 53 -14.29 -9.18 5.64
N MET A 54 -14.45 -10.04 4.67
CA MET A 54 -15.52 -11.03 4.69
C MET A 54 -14.95 -12.42 4.82
#